data_2e519f193453a289343bc443b65436e1
#
_entry.id   2e519f193453a289343bc443b65436e1
#
_cell.length_a   1.000
_cell.length_b   1.000
_cell.length_c   1.000
_cell.angle_alpha   90.00
_cell.angle_beta   90.00
_cell.angle_gamma   90.00
#
_symmetry.space_group_name_H-M   'P 1'
#
loop_
_entity.id
_entity.type
_entity.pdbx_description
1 polymer ?
#
loop_
_entity_poly.entity_id
_entity_poly.type
_entity_poly.pdbx_seq_one_letter_code
_entity_poly.pdbx_strand_id
1 'polypeptide(L)'
;KKMINIRTENRKKIIKRIQNSPRWNNQFSFLKVNNKVKPSFFGLPILVSKRYLGKKKNFLSFLKKKGIETRKIISGNFINQESVKLYGFNNSKNKFPNAQEIDDRGFFIGLHPKKISNRELEYLEKNLLKINIL
;
A
#
# COMPACT_ATOMS: atom_id res chain seq x y z
N LYS A 1 13.30 -9.01 17.62
CA LYS A 1 12.70 -10.20 16.96
C LYS A 1 11.18 -10.29 17.15
N LYS A 2 10.63 -10.16 18.37
CA LYS A 2 9.17 -10.27 18.64
C LYS A 2 8.30 -9.31 17.82
N MET A 3 8.67 -8.04 17.72
CA MET A 3 7.94 -7.02 16.98
C MET A 3 7.89 -7.32 15.46
N ILE A 4 8.99 -7.77 14.88
CA ILE A 4 9.08 -8.15 13.45
C ILE A 4 8.10 -9.29 13.15
N ASN A 5 8.08 -10.33 14.01
CA ASN A 5 7.20 -11.47 13.84
C ASN A 5 5.72 -11.05 13.89
N ILE A 6 5.34 -10.20 14.88
CA ILE A 6 3.96 -9.72 15.00
C ILE A 6 3.54 -8.94 13.75
N ARG A 7 4.37 -8.02 13.26
CA ARG A 7 4.07 -7.26 12.04
C ARG A 7 3.95 -8.15 10.81
N THR A 8 4.82 -9.15 10.69
CA THR A 8 4.76 -10.13 9.59
C THR A 8 3.46 -10.94 9.64
N GLU A 9 3.04 -11.38 10.82
CA GLU A 9 1.78 -12.11 11.00
C GLU A 9 0.56 -11.20 10.75
N ASN A 10 0.57 -9.96 11.26
CA ASN A 10 -0.49 -8.99 10.98
C ASN A 10 -0.63 -8.76 9.47
N ARG A 11 0.48 -8.58 8.77
CA ARG A 11 0.50 -8.45 7.32
C ARG A 11 -0.19 -9.63 6.62
N LYS A 12 0.20 -10.87 6.98
CA LYS A 12 -0.40 -12.08 6.40
C LYS A 12 -1.90 -12.14 6.65
N LYS A 13 -2.33 -11.86 7.89
CA LYS A 13 -3.75 -11.87 8.28
C LYS A 13 -4.57 -10.84 7.51
N ILE A 14 -4.06 -9.61 7.38
CA ILE A 14 -4.74 -8.54 6.63
C ILE A 14 -4.90 -8.94 5.15
N ILE A 15 -3.84 -9.38 4.50
CA ILE A 15 -3.88 -9.78 3.09
C ILE A 15 -4.87 -10.93 2.90
N LYS A 16 -4.77 -12.00 3.72
CA LYS A 16 -5.66 -13.16 3.65
C LYS A 16 -7.12 -12.74 3.84
N ARG A 17 -7.40 -11.87 4.84
CA ARG A 17 -8.76 -11.38 5.11
C ARG A 17 -9.34 -10.63 3.91
N ILE A 18 -8.56 -9.74 3.30
CA ILE A 18 -8.99 -8.95 2.15
C ILE A 18 -9.24 -9.85 0.94
N GLN A 19 -8.30 -10.76 0.63
CA GLN A 19 -8.39 -11.63 -0.56
C GLN A 19 -9.49 -12.69 -0.46
N ASN A 20 -9.86 -13.11 0.75
CA ASN A 20 -10.94 -14.07 0.98
C ASN A 20 -12.32 -13.41 1.12
N SER A 21 -12.40 -12.09 1.03
CA SER A 21 -13.69 -11.39 1.11
C SER A 21 -14.52 -11.62 -0.15
N PRO A 22 -15.85 -11.85 -0.03
CA PRO A 22 -16.76 -11.89 -1.19
C PRO A 22 -16.72 -10.59 -2.03
N ARG A 23 -16.29 -9.49 -1.43
CA ARG A 23 -16.14 -8.18 -2.12
C ARG A 23 -14.80 -8.02 -2.83
N TRP A 24 -13.90 -8.99 -2.71
CA TRP A 24 -12.62 -8.97 -3.38
C TRP A 24 -12.78 -9.10 -4.90
N ASN A 25 -12.23 -8.16 -5.62
CA ASN A 25 -12.23 -8.14 -7.09
C ASN A 25 -10.92 -7.56 -7.61
N ASN A 26 -9.79 -8.05 -7.07
CA ASN A 26 -8.44 -7.62 -7.46
C ASN A 26 -8.25 -6.08 -7.46
N GLN A 27 -8.83 -5.40 -6.46
CA GLN A 27 -8.71 -3.94 -6.30
C GLN A 27 -7.27 -3.52 -6.03
N PHE A 28 -6.50 -4.41 -5.44
CA PHE A 28 -5.13 -4.15 -5.00
C PHE A 28 -4.17 -5.25 -5.42
N SER A 29 -2.89 -4.90 -5.51
CA SER A 29 -1.79 -5.86 -5.53
C SER A 29 -0.96 -5.66 -4.27
N PHE A 30 -0.49 -6.77 -3.70
CA PHE A 30 0.37 -6.78 -2.52
C PHE A 30 1.77 -7.24 -2.88
N LEU A 31 2.78 -6.66 -2.23
CA LEU A 31 4.18 -7.06 -2.43
C LEU A 31 4.37 -8.55 -2.16
N LYS A 32 4.87 -9.28 -3.15
CA LYS A 32 5.36 -10.66 -2.96
C LYS A 32 6.76 -10.61 -2.38
N VAL A 33 6.98 -11.31 -1.29
CA VAL A 33 8.28 -11.40 -0.63
C VAL A 33 9.07 -12.54 -1.22
N ASN A 34 10.32 -12.29 -1.59
CA ASN A 34 11.24 -13.33 -2.02
C ASN A 34 11.64 -14.19 -0.80
N ASN A 35 11.64 -15.51 -0.96
CA ASN A 35 11.96 -16.47 0.11
C ASN A 35 13.37 -16.32 0.69
N LYS A 36 14.29 -15.70 -0.08
CA LYS A 36 15.66 -15.41 0.36
C LYS A 36 15.77 -14.18 1.25
N VAL A 37 14.68 -13.42 1.44
CA VAL A 37 14.68 -12.15 2.18
C VAL A 37 13.76 -12.26 3.40
N LYS A 38 14.24 -11.82 4.56
CA LYS A 38 13.42 -11.66 5.79
C LYS A 38 13.17 -10.18 6.06
N PRO A 39 12.13 -9.58 5.46
CA PRO A 39 11.87 -8.15 5.61
C PRO A 39 11.35 -7.81 7.00
N SER A 40 11.72 -6.63 7.49
CA SER A 40 11.13 -6.01 8.68
C SER A 40 10.07 -5.00 8.24
N PHE A 41 8.85 -5.45 8.12
CA PHE A 41 7.74 -4.57 7.70
C PHE A 41 7.37 -3.57 8.80
N PHE A 42 7.38 -2.28 8.49
CA PHE A 42 6.75 -1.25 9.32
C PHE A 42 5.38 -0.83 8.77
N GLY A 43 5.11 -1.14 7.51
CA GLY A 43 3.85 -0.91 6.84
C GLY A 43 3.52 -2.01 5.83
N LEU A 44 2.27 -2.07 5.40
CA LEU A 44 1.77 -2.92 4.33
C LEU A 44 1.70 -2.11 3.04
N PRO A 45 2.65 -2.30 2.09
CA PRO A 45 2.58 -1.66 0.79
C PRO A 45 1.42 -2.23 -0.03
N ILE A 46 0.67 -1.35 -0.67
CA ILE A 46 -0.52 -1.67 -1.47
C ILE A 46 -0.43 -0.89 -2.78
N LEU A 47 -0.62 -1.57 -3.89
CA LEU A 47 -0.79 -0.93 -5.21
C LEU A 47 -2.26 -1.01 -5.62
N VAL A 48 -2.86 0.13 -5.88
CA VAL A 48 -4.23 0.19 -6.43
C VAL A 48 -4.23 -0.36 -7.84
N SER A 49 -5.21 -1.18 -8.20
CA SER A 49 -5.38 -1.68 -9.57
C SER A 49 -5.59 -0.52 -10.54
N LYS A 50 -5.03 -0.60 -11.76
CA LYS A 50 -5.09 0.48 -12.77
C LYS A 50 -6.51 1.01 -12.99
N ARG A 51 -7.51 0.13 -13.02
CA ARG A 51 -8.94 0.49 -13.19
C ARG A 51 -9.50 1.41 -12.10
N TYR A 52 -8.86 1.47 -10.94
CA TYR A 52 -9.28 2.33 -9.83
C TYR A 52 -8.36 3.54 -9.60
N LEU A 53 -7.41 3.80 -10.50
CA LEU A 53 -6.43 4.88 -10.34
C LEU A 53 -7.11 6.23 -10.17
N GLY A 54 -8.11 6.55 -10.98
CA GLY A 54 -8.88 7.79 -10.86
C GLY A 54 -9.60 7.98 -9.53
N LYS A 55 -9.91 6.87 -8.84
CA LYS A 55 -10.56 6.89 -7.52
C LYS A 55 -9.57 6.99 -6.36
N LYS A 56 -8.26 6.78 -6.57
CA LYS A 56 -7.24 6.69 -5.51
C LYS A 56 -7.26 7.90 -4.57
N LYS A 57 -7.29 9.13 -5.10
CA LYS A 57 -7.29 10.36 -4.30
C LYS A 57 -8.46 10.41 -3.32
N ASN A 58 -9.68 10.19 -3.82
CA ASN A 58 -10.90 10.18 -3.02
C ASN A 58 -10.90 9.03 -2.01
N PHE A 59 -10.41 7.88 -2.42
CA PHE A 59 -10.29 6.70 -1.57
C PHE A 59 -9.33 6.93 -0.39
N LEU A 60 -8.15 7.52 -0.62
CA LEU A 60 -7.21 7.83 0.48
C LEU A 60 -7.81 8.88 1.44
N SER A 61 -8.52 9.88 0.91
CA SER A 61 -9.25 10.86 1.74
C SER A 61 -10.35 10.18 2.57
N PHE A 62 -11.08 9.23 1.99
CA PHE A 62 -12.08 8.43 2.70
C PHE A 62 -11.42 7.60 3.82
N LEU A 63 -10.30 6.90 3.56
CA LEU A 63 -9.59 6.12 4.58
C LEU A 63 -9.14 7.02 5.75
N LYS A 64 -8.61 8.21 5.45
CA LYS A 64 -8.23 9.19 6.49
C LYS A 64 -9.43 9.58 7.36
N LYS A 65 -10.60 9.86 6.77
CA LYS A 65 -11.84 10.14 7.51
C LYS A 65 -12.30 8.96 8.38
N LYS A 66 -11.91 7.74 8.02
CA LYS A 66 -12.18 6.52 8.79
C LYS A 66 -11.08 6.20 9.81
N GLY A 67 -10.13 7.11 10.06
CA GLY A 67 -9.04 6.88 11.00
C GLY A 67 -8.00 5.86 10.53
N ILE A 68 -8.00 5.49 9.24
CA ILE A 68 -6.99 4.62 8.64
C ILE A 68 -5.93 5.51 8.02
N GLU A 69 -4.80 5.66 8.72
CA GLU A 69 -3.67 6.45 8.24
C GLU A 69 -3.02 5.76 7.03
N THR A 70 -2.84 6.54 5.98
CA THR A 70 -2.15 6.09 4.76
C THR A 70 -1.00 7.03 4.43
N ARG A 71 0.08 6.50 3.88
CA ARG A 71 1.24 7.28 3.44
C ARG A 71 1.64 6.87 2.02
N LYS A 72 2.23 7.79 1.27
CA LYS A 72 2.87 7.48 -0.01
C LYS A 72 4.05 6.53 0.23
N ILE A 73 4.34 5.67 -0.75
CA ILE A 73 5.58 4.89 -0.73
C ILE A 73 6.74 5.87 -0.99
N ILE A 74 7.62 5.98 -0.03
CA ILE A 74 8.80 6.87 -0.03
C ILE A 74 9.82 6.30 -1.02
N SER A 75 10.34 7.06 -1.88
CA SER A 75 10.25 8.38 -2.44
C SER A 75 9.37 8.43 -3.70
N GLY A 76 8.59 7.39 -3.97
CA GLY A 76 7.90 7.24 -5.25
C GLY A 76 8.89 7.01 -6.39
N ASN A 77 8.66 7.67 -7.52
CA ASN A 77 9.65 7.73 -8.59
C ASN A 77 10.61 8.89 -8.29
N PHE A 78 11.85 8.57 -7.95
CA PHE A 78 12.86 9.54 -7.54
C PHE A 78 13.10 10.63 -8.60
N ILE A 79 12.99 10.30 -9.88
CA ILE A 79 13.16 11.29 -10.97
C ILE A 79 12.07 12.38 -10.99
N ASN A 80 10.95 12.19 -10.29
CA ASN A 80 9.91 13.20 -10.15
C ASN A 80 10.21 14.24 -9.05
N GLN A 81 11.27 14.02 -8.27
CA GLN A 81 11.66 14.94 -7.20
C GLN A 81 12.30 16.21 -7.79
N GLU A 82 11.96 17.36 -7.23
CA GLU A 82 12.51 18.64 -7.71
C GLU A 82 14.04 18.71 -7.58
N SER A 83 14.60 18.11 -6.54
CA SER A 83 16.05 18.02 -6.35
C SER A 83 16.78 17.39 -7.54
N VAL A 84 16.17 16.43 -8.21
CA VAL A 84 16.76 15.76 -9.39
C VAL A 84 16.92 16.74 -10.56
N LYS A 85 15.97 17.67 -10.71
CA LYS A 85 16.03 18.73 -11.73
C LYS A 85 17.20 19.69 -11.45
N LEU A 86 17.44 20.03 -10.17
CA LEU A 86 18.53 20.91 -9.75
C LEU A 86 19.92 20.35 -10.08
N TYR A 87 20.06 19.02 -10.07
CA TYR A 87 21.32 18.34 -10.42
C TYR A 87 21.50 18.09 -11.92
N GLY A 88 20.63 18.64 -12.77
CA GLY A 88 20.78 18.56 -14.22
C GLY A 88 20.57 17.16 -14.82
N PHE A 89 20.04 16.22 -14.07
CA PHE A 89 19.73 14.88 -14.59
C PHE A 89 18.58 14.99 -15.61
N ASN A 90 18.90 14.75 -16.88
CA ASN A 90 17.89 14.70 -17.94
C ASN A 90 17.10 13.39 -17.85
N ASN A 91 15.89 13.48 -17.30
CA ASN A 91 15.12 12.29 -16.91
C ASN A 91 13.79 12.24 -17.63
N SER A 92 13.66 11.35 -18.59
CA SER A 92 12.34 10.99 -19.10
C SER A 92 11.63 10.10 -18.09
N LYS A 93 10.36 10.40 -17.78
CA LYS A 93 9.50 9.60 -16.88
C LYS A 93 9.43 8.13 -17.31
N ASN A 94 9.62 7.85 -18.59
CA ASN A 94 9.58 6.51 -19.17
C ASN A 94 10.81 5.65 -18.86
N LYS A 95 11.88 6.25 -18.34
CA LYS A 95 13.13 5.54 -18.05
C LYS A 95 12.99 4.53 -16.88
N PHE A 96 12.03 4.77 -15.96
CA PHE A 96 11.80 3.93 -14.78
C PHE A 96 10.31 3.59 -14.62
N PRO A 97 9.72 2.79 -15.53
CA PRO A 97 8.28 2.54 -15.55
C PRO A 97 7.77 1.86 -14.26
N ASN A 98 8.52 0.95 -13.66
CA ASN A 98 8.12 0.31 -12.41
C ASN A 98 8.11 1.28 -11.22
N ALA A 99 9.06 2.22 -11.16
CA ALA A 99 9.05 3.26 -10.13
C ALA A 99 7.88 4.23 -10.31
N GLN A 100 7.51 4.54 -11.56
CA GLN A 100 6.34 5.37 -11.87
C GLN A 100 5.03 4.66 -11.48
N GLU A 101 4.88 3.36 -11.75
CA GLU A 101 3.73 2.56 -11.30
C GLU A 101 3.57 2.59 -9.78
N ILE A 102 4.67 2.51 -9.03
CA ILE A 102 4.66 2.61 -7.57
C ILE A 102 4.26 4.02 -7.12
N ASP A 103 4.75 5.07 -7.75
CA ASP A 103 4.43 6.46 -7.43
C ASP A 103 2.94 6.76 -7.66
N ASP A 104 2.44 6.38 -8.83
CA ASP A 104 1.06 6.65 -9.22
C ASP A 104 0.05 5.84 -8.38
N ARG A 105 0.32 4.56 -8.15
CA ARG A 105 -0.63 3.58 -7.61
C ARG A 105 -0.38 3.20 -6.16
N GLY A 106 0.85 3.43 -5.67
CA GLY A 106 1.30 2.97 -4.37
C GLY A 106 0.80 3.82 -3.20
N PHE A 107 0.51 3.16 -2.11
CA PHE A 107 0.41 3.71 -0.77
C PHE A 107 0.70 2.60 0.25
N PHE A 108 0.89 2.95 1.50
CA PHE A 108 0.95 1.94 2.55
C PHE A 108 0.13 2.33 3.78
N ILE A 109 -0.31 1.32 4.53
CA ILE A 109 -0.89 1.45 5.86
C ILE A 109 0.09 0.93 6.90
N GLY A 110 0.12 1.53 8.10
CA GLY A 110 1.00 1.11 9.19
C GLY A 110 0.71 -0.31 9.68
N LEU A 111 1.76 -1.05 10.04
CA LEU A 111 1.64 -2.35 10.71
C LEU A 111 2.02 -2.19 12.18
N HIS A 112 1.00 -2.25 13.06
CA HIS A 112 1.20 -2.08 14.49
C HIS A 112 1.98 -3.28 15.09
N PRO A 113 2.85 -3.06 16.11
CA PRO A 113 3.60 -4.13 16.78
C PRO A 113 2.79 -4.94 17.80
N LYS A 114 1.48 -4.68 17.94
CA LYS A 114 0.53 -5.53 18.66
C LYS A 114 -0.20 -6.45 17.68
N LYS A 115 -0.62 -7.62 18.15
CA LYS A 115 -1.45 -8.54 17.37
C LYS A 115 -2.76 -7.86 16.98
N ILE A 116 -3.07 -7.88 15.69
CA ILE A 116 -4.34 -7.35 15.18
C ILE A 116 -5.51 -8.25 15.63
N SER A 117 -6.57 -7.63 16.12
CA SER A 117 -7.81 -8.30 16.53
C SER A 117 -8.72 -8.59 15.32
N ASN A 118 -9.69 -9.50 15.49
CA ASN A 118 -10.68 -9.79 14.46
C ASN A 118 -11.54 -8.56 14.10
N ARG A 119 -11.88 -7.72 15.09
CA ARG A 119 -12.62 -6.48 14.90
C ARG A 119 -11.86 -5.48 14.04
N GLU A 120 -10.55 -5.34 14.26
CA GLU A 120 -9.70 -4.47 13.43
C GLU A 120 -9.54 -5.02 12.01
N LEU A 121 -9.39 -6.35 11.86
CA LEU A 121 -9.35 -7.00 10.53
C LEU A 121 -10.63 -6.76 9.74
N GLU A 122 -11.79 -6.92 10.38
CA GLU A 122 -13.10 -6.67 9.77
C GLU A 122 -13.26 -5.18 9.38
N TYR A 123 -12.83 -4.29 10.26
CA TYR A 123 -12.85 -2.85 10.00
C TYR A 123 -11.99 -2.48 8.79
N LEU A 124 -10.76 -3.01 8.70
CA LEU A 124 -9.88 -2.79 7.56
C LEU A 124 -10.46 -3.37 6.27
N GLU A 125 -10.95 -4.61 6.29
CA GLU A 125 -11.60 -5.24 5.14
C GLU A 125 -12.75 -4.39 4.62
N LYS A 126 -13.68 -4.03 5.51
CA LYS A 126 -14.88 -3.23 5.17
C LYS A 126 -14.52 -1.91 4.50
N ASN A 127 -13.50 -1.23 4.99
CA ASN A 127 -13.14 0.12 4.49
C ASN A 127 -12.21 0.05 3.27
N LEU A 128 -11.25 -0.85 3.22
CA LEU A 128 -10.36 -0.99 2.08
C LEU A 128 -11.14 -1.41 0.81
N LEU A 129 -12.08 -2.33 0.92
CA LEU A 129 -12.85 -2.81 -0.23
C LEU A 129 -13.94 -1.83 -0.72
N LYS A 130 -14.09 -0.66 -0.08
CA LYS A 130 -15.01 0.40 -0.55
C LYS A 130 -14.52 1.16 -1.78
N ILE A 131 -13.30 0.99 -2.22
CA ILE A 131 -12.79 1.63 -3.44
C ILE A 131 -13.67 1.32 -4.68
N ASN A 132 -14.42 0.22 -4.67
CA ASN A 132 -15.32 -0.15 -5.76
C ASN A 132 -16.47 0.84 -5.96
N ILE A 133 -16.95 1.44 -4.88
CA ILE A 133 -18.19 2.22 -4.82
C ILE A 133 -17.95 3.72 -4.59
N LEU A 134 -16.70 4.12 -4.43
CA LEU A 134 -16.26 5.52 -4.40
C LEU A 134 -15.95 5.98 -5.82
#